data_9f38a3e4cb1a17d06b4a146f1b71b78c
#
_entry.id   9f38a3e4cb1a17d06b4a146f1b71b78c
#
_cell.length_a   1.000
_cell.length_b   1.000
_cell.length_c   1.000
_cell.angle_alpha   90.00
_cell.angle_beta   90.00
_cell.angle_gamma   90.00
#
_symmetry.space_group_name_H-M   'P 1'
#
loop_
_entity.id
_entity.type
_entity.pdbx_description
1 polymer ?
#
loop_
_entity_poly.entity_id
_entity_poly.type
_entity_poly.pdbx_seq_one_letter_code
_entity_poly.pdbx_strand_id
1 'polypeptide(L)'
;MKLQRLKSVLFSVFAVVTVCLLGSCHRATPRWTNSYFHREANVKRICDTMAGTYDMSYFRIYRTDLRGGQDVVKDSAIRAMLPDSAAPLQYVVGGYGDQRITIPNFPISLVAPCLKDTALARAVASAPLQNLLVRYGLSGGLSDKESEGYVRLAPEPLSLTLNVGGKQCVVEFDFECKIFIGIDGEDPTTLKVSPLEFSLDDVKILGGSNQDFGDGWSNGPTFDIYINGERVDQAGQPVRRR
;
A
#
# COMPACT_ATOMS: atom_id res chain seq x y z
N MET A 1 50.60 -28.73 -35.53
CA MET A 1 50.00 -27.49 -36.09
C MET A 1 48.48 -27.47 -36.20
N LYS A 2 47.76 -28.55 -36.55
CA LYS A 2 46.28 -28.58 -36.70
C LYS A 2 45.51 -28.37 -35.38
N LEU A 3 46.00 -28.89 -34.25
CA LEU A 3 45.32 -28.85 -32.93
C LEU A 3 45.32 -27.43 -32.30
N GLN A 4 46.37 -26.64 -32.52
CA GLN A 4 46.44 -25.25 -32.03
C GLN A 4 45.49 -24.32 -32.79
N ARG A 5 45.34 -24.53 -34.11
CA ARG A 5 44.39 -23.72 -34.91
C ARG A 5 42.93 -24.05 -34.51
N LEU A 6 42.62 -25.30 -34.21
CA LEU A 6 41.27 -25.66 -33.75
C LEU A 6 40.93 -25.04 -32.40
N LYS A 7 41.85 -25.00 -31.46
CA LYS A 7 41.66 -24.33 -30.15
C LYS A 7 41.44 -22.83 -30.28
N SER A 8 42.18 -22.16 -31.17
CA SER A 8 42.07 -20.74 -31.45
C SER A 8 40.70 -20.39 -32.06
N VAL A 9 40.21 -21.19 -33.01
CA VAL A 9 38.90 -21.00 -33.63
C VAL A 9 37.77 -21.23 -32.64
N LEU A 10 37.86 -22.29 -31.82
CA LEU A 10 36.85 -22.55 -30.77
C LEU A 10 36.79 -21.40 -29.74
N PHE A 11 37.93 -20.86 -29.31
CA PHE A 11 37.97 -19.74 -28.38
C PHE A 11 37.39 -18.45 -28.97
N SER A 12 37.64 -18.18 -30.26
CA SER A 12 37.08 -17.05 -30.96
C SER A 12 35.56 -17.14 -31.12
N VAL A 13 35.05 -18.34 -31.46
CA VAL A 13 33.62 -18.59 -31.58
C VAL A 13 32.93 -18.47 -30.22
N PHE A 14 33.55 -19.00 -29.16
CA PHE A 14 33.02 -18.85 -27.79
C PHE A 14 32.99 -17.39 -27.31
N ALA A 15 34.04 -16.63 -27.59
CA ALA A 15 34.10 -15.20 -27.27
C ALA A 15 33.02 -14.38 -28.03
N VAL A 16 32.79 -14.66 -29.30
CA VAL A 16 31.75 -13.99 -30.09
C VAL A 16 30.36 -14.36 -29.60
N VAL A 17 30.08 -15.63 -29.28
CA VAL A 17 28.80 -16.07 -28.74
C VAL A 17 28.57 -15.45 -27.36
N THR A 18 29.59 -15.35 -26.51
CA THR A 18 29.48 -14.71 -25.19
C THR A 18 29.21 -13.23 -25.30
N VAL A 19 29.87 -12.52 -26.23
CA VAL A 19 29.61 -11.09 -26.49
C VAL A 19 28.23 -10.87 -27.09
N CYS A 20 27.74 -11.75 -27.96
CA CYS A 20 26.38 -11.68 -28.49
C CYS A 20 25.33 -11.97 -27.40
N LEU A 21 25.60 -12.92 -26.48
CA LEU A 21 24.70 -13.20 -25.36
C LEU A 21 24.71 -12.08 -24.31
N LEU A 22 25.84 -11.44 -24.06
CA LEU A 22 25.95 -10.29 -23.19
C LEU A 22 25.38 -9.02 -23.83
N GLY A 23 25.50 -8.87 -25.15
CA GLY A 23 24.91 -7.77 -25.92
C GLY A 23 23.38 -7.86 -26.05
N SER A 24 22.82 -9.10 -26.06
CA SER A 24 21.37 -9.28 -26.09
C SER A 24 20.70 -9.09 -24.70
N CYS A 25 21.53 -9.03 -23.65
CA CYS A 25 21.07 -8.62 -22.31
C CYS A 25 21.01 -7.10 -22.10
N HIS A 26 21.43 -6.29 -23.05
CA HIS A 26 20.86 -4.95 -23.19
C HIS A 26 19.41 -5.12 -23.67
N ARG A 27 18.54 -5.60 -22.77
CA ARG A 27 17.11 -5.31 -22.86
C ARG A 27 17.06 -3.81 -23.10
N ALA A 28 16.62 -3.43 -24.31
CA ALA A 28 16.18 -2.07 -24.51
C ALA A 28 15.38 -1.72 -23.27
N THR A 29 15.83 -0.74 -22.50
CA THR A 29 15.08 -0.23 -21.33
C THR A 29 13.67 -0.09 -21.83
N PRO A 30 12.72 -0.78 -21.24
CA PRO A 30 11.38 -0.81 -21.81
C PRO A 30 10.97 0.65 -22.03
N ARG A 31 10.36 0.98 -23.19
CA ARG A 31 9.91 2.34 -23.56
C ARG A 31 9.04 3.01 -22.49
N TRP A 32 8.58 2.25 -21.52
CA TRP A 32 7.79 2.64 -20.35
C TRP A 32 8.61 3.06 -19.10
N THR A 33 9.93 3.18 -19.11
CA THR A 33 10.64 4.05 -18.17
C THR A 33 10.33 5.50 -18.54
N ASN A 34 9.19 5.83 -18.27
CA ASN A 34 8.34 6.85 -18.73
C ASN A 34 8.86 8.19 -18.18
N SER A 35 9.44 8.96 -19.07
CA SER A 35 9.96 10.29 -18.74
C SER A 35 8.90 11.23 -18.18
N TYR A 36 7.61 10.97 -18.42
CA TYR A 36 6.52 11.81 -17.95
C TYR A 36 6.44 11.90 -16.43
N PHE A 37 6.53 10.75 -15.73
CA PHE A 37 6.49 10.68 -14.26
C PHE A 37 7.86 10.95 -13.61
N HIS A 38 8.91 11.21 -14.41
CA HIS A 38 10.21 11.70 -13.93
C HIS A 38 10.34 13.22 -14.02
N ARG A 39 9.43 13.90 -14.72
CA ARG A 39 9.43 15.37 -14.80
C ARG A 39 8.79 15.93 -13.53
N GLU A 40 9.59 16.65 -12.75
CA GLU A 40 9.15 17.23 -11.48
C GLU A 40 7.86 18.04 -11.61
N ALA A 41 7.73 18.85 -12.65
CA ALA A 41 6.54 19.65 -12.91
C ALA A 41 5.27 18.80 -13.06
N ASN A 42 5.36 17.64 -13.72
CA ASN A 42 4.24 16.72 -13.88
C ASN A 42 3.89 16.06 -12.55
N VAL A 43 4.91 15.55 -11.82
CA VAL A 43 4.74 14.94 -10.51
C VAL A 43 4.09 15.92 -9.55
N LYS A 44 4.61 17.15 -9.48
CA LYS A 44 4.05 18.20 -8.64
C LYS A 44 2.58 18.48 -8.99
N ARG A 45 2.27 18.69 -10.25
CA ARG A 45 0.89 18.95 -10.70
C ARG A 45 -0.05 17.81 -10.35
N ILE A 46 0.37 16.55 -10.56
CA ILE A 46 -0.45 15.38 -10.25
C ILE A 46 -0.68 15.27 -8.75
N CYS A 47 0.39 15.34 -7.93
CA CYS A 47 0.27 15.27 -6.47
C CYS A 47 -0.63 16.39 -5.93
N ASP A 48 -0.45 17.63 -6.37
CA ASP A 48 -1.26 18.76 -5.92
C ASP A 48 -2.73 18.64 -6.40
N THR A 49 -2.97 18.01 -7.55
CA THR A 49 -4.33 17.72 -8.03
C THR A 49 -5.00 16.62 -7.20
N MET A 50 -4.25 15.59 -6.78
CA MET A 50 -4.77 14.53 -5.91
C MET A 50 -4.96 14.97 -4.46
N ALA A 51 -4.21 15.97 -4.01
CA ALA A 51 -4.23 16.44 -2.63
C ALA A 51 -5.62 16.92 -2.20
N GLY A 52 -5.98 16.62 -0.96
CA GLY A 52 -7.23 17.06 -0.36
C GLY A 52 -7.84 16.06 0.59
N THR A 53 -9.05 16.36 1.05
CA THR A 53 -9.85 15.48 1.91
C THR A 53 -10.77 14.63 1.06
N TYR A 54 -10.92 13.37 1.44
CA TYR A 54 -11.77 12.39 0.79
C TYR A 54 -12.76 11.81 1.80
N ASP A 55 -14.05 11.92 1.53
CA ASP A 55 -15.09 11.23 2.30
C ASP A 55 -15.07 9.75 1.95
N MET A 56 -15.03 8.89 2.97
CA MET A 56 -15.11 7.46 2.80
C MET A 56 -16.58 7.07 2.52
N SER A 57 -16.91 6.88 1.25
CA SER A 57 -18.22 6.37 0.83
C SER A 57 -18.39 4.87 1.14
N TYR A 58 -17.29 4.19 1.36
CA TYR A 58 -17.22 2.79 1.71
C TYR A 58 -15.98 2.55 2.56
N PHE A 59 -16.17 2.01 3.76
CA PHE A 59 -15.08 1.55 4.63
C PHE A 59 -15.48 0.19 5.21
N ARG A 60 -14.71 -0.84 4.87
CA ARG A 60 -14.93 -2.22 5.31
C ARG A 60 -13.62 -2.82 5.77
N ILE A 61 -13.70 -3.58 6.84
CA ILE A 61 -12.62 -4.45 7.30
C ILE A 61 -13.13 -5.87 7.23
N TYR A 62 -12.47 -6.69 6.41
CA TYR A 62 -12.72 -8.12 6.30
C TYR A 62 -11.69 -8.83 7.15
N ARG A 63 -12.14 -9.69 8.04
CA ARG A 63 -11.25 -10.45 8.89
C ARG A 63 -11.66 -11.91 8.98
N THR A 64 -10.67 -12.78 9.08
CA THR A 64 -10.85 -14.19 9.40
C THR A 64 -10.13 -14.43 10.72
N ASP A 65 -10.83 -14.88 11.74
CA ASP A 65 -10.24 -15.20 13.04
C ASP A 65 -9.46 -16.53 12.98
N LEU A 66 -8.74 -16.83 14.07
CA LEU A 66 -7.98 -18.10 14.20
C LEU A 66 -8.84 -19.36 14.15
N ARG A 67 -10.16 -19.25 14.26
CA ARG A 67 -11.10 -20.37 14.23
C ARG A 67 -11.75 -20.55 12.86
N GLY A 68 -11.34 -19.73 11.88
CA GLY A 68 -11.90 -19.72 10.53
C GLY A 68 -13.25 -18.99 10.42
N GLY A 69 -13.66 -18.26 11.46
CA GLY A 69 -14.84 -17.39 11.42
C GLY A 69 -14.54 -16.15 10.57
N GLN A 70 -15.37 -15.91 9.55
CA GLN A 70 -15.27 -14.70 8.71
C GLN A 70 -16.22 -13.63 9.24
N ASP A 71 -15.73 -12.40 9.32
CA ASP A 71 -16.48 -11.23 9.74
C ASP A 71 -16.21 -10.03 8.86
N VAL A 72 -17.22 -9.19 8.66
CA VAL A 72 -17.13 -7.94 7.91
C VAL A 72 -17.56 -6.79 8.78
N VAL A 73 -16.59 -6.01 9.25
CA VAL A 73 -16.86 -4.79 10.02
C VAL A 73 -17.17 -3.66 9.06
N LYS A 74 -18.42 -3.19 9.11
CA LYS A 74 -18.95 -2.17 8.23
C LYS A 74 -18.65 -0.76 8.78
N ASP A 75 -18.71 0.25 7.89
CA ASP A 75 -18.56 1.67 8.23
C ASP A 75 -19.41 2.13 9.43
N SER A 76 -20.64 1.62 9.58
CA SER A 76 -21.48 1.96 10.72
C SER A 76 -20.88 1.51 12.06
N ALA A 77 -20.30 0.30 12.10
CA ALA A 77 -19.65 -0.23 13.30
C ALA A 77 -18.32 0.51 13.57
N ILE A 78 -17.55 0.83 12.53
CA ILE A 78 -16.33 1.63 12.65
C ILE A 78 -16.67 3.02 13.17
N ARG A 79 -17.71 3.65 12.61
CA ARG A 79 -18.18 4.97 13.05
C ARG A 79 -18.59 4.99 14.52
N ALA A 80 -19.22 3.91 15.01
CA ALA A 80 -19.60 3.80 16.42
C ALA A 80 -18.39 3.74 17.39
N MET A 81 -17.19 3.44 16.88
CA MET A 81 -15.95 3.46 17.66
C MET A 81 -15.31 4.85 17.75
N LEU A 82 -15.76 5.82 16.94
CA LEU A 82 -15.22 7.17 16.97
C LEU A 82 -15.69 7.94 18.20
N PRO A 83 -14.90 8.90 18.72
CA PRO A 83 -15.31 9.79 19.79
C PRO A 83 -16.56 10.60 19.43
N ASP A 84 -16.72 10.96 18.17
CA ASP A 84 -17.93 11.53 17.59
C ASP A 84 -18.41 10.64 16.45
N SER A 85 -19.46 9.85 16.69
CA SER A 85 -20.06 8.95 15.71
C SER A 85 -20.76 9.69 14.54
N ALA A 86 -21.03 10.98 14.69
CA ALA A 86 -21.60 11.83 13.65
C ALA A 86 -20.53 12.43 12.73
N ALA A 87 -19.25 12.41 13.14
CA ALA A 87 -18.16 12.89 12.31
C ALA A 87 -18.05 12.08 11.00
N PRO A 88 -17.74 12.76 9.88
CA PRO A 88 -17.54 12.04 8.62
C PRO A 88 -16.30 11.14 8.72
N LEU A 89 -16.38 9.94 8.13
CA LEU A 89 -15.20 9.12 7.92
C LEU A 89 -14.45 9.70 6.72
N GLN A 90 -13.23 10.16 6.97
CA GLN A 90 -12.41 10.86 5.96
C GLN A 90 -10.96 10.36 6.01
N TYR A 91 -10.27 10.47 4.88
CA TYR A 91 -8.82 10.43 4.82
C TYR A 91 -8.28 11.65 4.08
N VAL A 92 -7.05 12.00 4.35
CA VAL A 92 -6.39 13.17 3.78
C VAL A 92 -5.22 12.73 2.91
N VAL A 93 -5.15 13.28 1.71
CA VAL A 93 -4.04 13.08 0.77
C VAL A 93 -3.21 14.35 0.75
N GLY A 94 -1.93 14.25 1.10
CA GLY A 94 -0.96 15.34 1.02
C GLY A 94 -0.55 15.61 -0.43
N GLY A 95 -0.09 16.81 -0.71
CA GLY A 95 0.39 17.23 -2.03
C GLY A 95 1.88 16.92 -2.26
N TYR A 96 2.44 17.58 -3.27
CA TYR A 96 3.86 17.49 -3.56
C TYR A 96 4.70 17.98 -2.36
N GLY A 97 5.67 17.16 -1.92
CA GLY A 97 6.48 17.43 -0.73
C GLY A 97 5.96 16.76 0.55
N ASP A 98 4.66 16.41 0.60
CA ASP A 98 4.08 15.54 1.62
C ASP A 98 3.23 14.46 0.94
N GLN A 99 3.91 13.53 0.27
CA GLN A 99 3.29 12.44 -0.48
C GLN A 99 2.81 11.35 0.49
N ARG A 100 1.89 11.71 1.37
CA ARG A 100 1.26 10.82 2.36
C ARG A 100 -0.24 10.84 2.27
N ILE A 101 -0.82 9.70 2.59
CA ILE A 101 -2.24 9.56 2.89
C ILE A 101 -2.34 9.30 4.39
N THR A 102 -3.16 10.07 5.07
CA THR A 102 -3.48 9.87 6.48
C THR A 102 -4.89 9.36 6.60
N ILE A 103 -5.06 8.17 7.18
CA ILE A 103 -6.35 7.59 7.55
C ILE A 103 -6.49 7.76 9.05
N PRO A 104 -7.20 8.80 9.53
CA PRO A 104 -7.32 9.08 10.96
C PRO A 104 -8.25 8.09 11.64
N ASN A 105 -8.08 7.94 12.94
CA ASN A 105 -8.94 7.13 13.80
C ASN A 105 -9.08 5.67 13.33
N PHE A 106 -8.02 5.10 12.80
CA PHE A 106 -7.98 3.71 12.37
C PHE A 106 -8.13 2.77 13.58
N PRO A 107 -9.12 1.84 13.57
CA PRO A 107 -9.44 1.00 14.72
C PRO A 107 -8.56 -0.25 14.78
N ILE A 108 -7.29 -0.09 15.13
CA ILE A 108 -6.31 -1.21 15.20
C ILE A 108 -6.77 -2.33 16.17
N SER A 109 -7.60 -2.02 17.15
CA SER A 109 -8.16 -2.99 18.09
C SER A 109 -8.94 -4.11 17.39
N LEU A 110 -9.44 -3.88 16.17
CA LEU A 110 -10.13 -4.89 15.36
C LEU A 110 -9.24 -6.04 14.89
N VAL A 111 -7.91 -5.88 14.95
CA VAL A 111 -6.94 -6.95 14.66
C VAL A 111 -6.92 -8.04 15.74
N ALA A 112 -7.31 -7.71 16.96
CA ALA A 112 -7.16 -8.59 18.12
C ALA A 112 -7.67 -10.04 17.92
N PRO A 113 -8.84 -10.32 17.29
CA PRO A 113 -9.32 -11.69 17.09
C PRO A 113 -8.44 -12.53 16.14
N CYS A 114 -7.60 -11.87 15.32
CA CYS A 114 -6.71 -12.52 14.35
C CYS A 114 -5.37 -12.94 14.99
N LEU A 115 -5.08 -12.52 16.23
CA LEU A 115 -3.79 -12.75 16.88
C LEU A 115 -3.73 -14.10 17.59
N LYS A 116 -2.60 -14.81 17.43
CA LYS A 116 -2.34 -16.12 18.05
C LYS A 116 -2.05 -16.00 19.55
N ASP A 117 -1.30 -14.98 19.94
CA ASP A 117 -0.94 -14.74 21.34
C ASP A 117 -2.08 -14.05 22.08
N THR A 118 -2.61 -14.72 23.12
CA THR A 118 -3.77 -14.22 23.88
C THR A 118 -3.47 -12.98 24.73
N ALA A 119 -2.22 -12.81 25.18
CA ALA A 119 -1.83 -11.63 25.95
C ALA A 119 -1.71 -10.42 25.02
N LEU A 120 -1.11 -10.62 23.84
CA LEU A 120 -1.05 -9.62 22.77
C LEU A 120 -2.47 -9.26 22.29
N ALA A 121 -3.31 -10.24 22.02
CA ALA A 121 -4.70 -10.01 21.58
C ALA A 121 -5.47 -9.13 22.58
N ARG A 122 -5.36 -9.38 23.89
CA ARG A 122 -5.98 -8.53 24.92
C ARG A 122 -5.43 -7.12 24.93
N ALA A 123 -4.12 -6.96 24.79
CA ALA A 123 -3.49 -5.66 24.77
C ALA A 123 -3.94 -4.85 23.53
N VAL A 124 -3.99 -5.48 22.35
CA VAL A 124 -4.44 -4.85 21.10
C VAL A 124 -5.93 -4.53 21.13
N ALA A 125 -6.78 -5.40 21.73
CA ALA A 125 -8.22 -5.14 21.88
C ALA A 125 -8.52 -3.83 22.65
N SER A 126 -7.59 -3.41 23.53
CA SER A 126 -7.69 -2.17 24.30
C SER A 126 -6.91 -1.01 23.70
N ALA A 127 -6.33 -1.17 22.51
CA ALA A 127 -5.55 -0.13 21.88
C ALA A 127 -6.45 1.05 21.44
N PRO A 128 -5.99 2.28 21.63
CA PRO A 128 -6.72 3.46 21.16
C PRO A 128 -6.73 3.52 19.63
N LEU A 129 -7.64 4.33 19.10
CA LEU A 129 -7.64 4.67 17.67
C LEU A 129 -6.31 5.29 17.25
N GLN A 130 -5.87 4.96 16.06
CA GLN A 130 -4.57 5.36 15.52
C GLN A 130 -4.72 6.10 14.19
N ASN A 131 -3.66 6.78 13.76
CA ASN A 131 -3.57 7.26 12.38
C ASN A 131 -2.78 6.23 11.58
N LEU A 132 -3.39 5.65 10.55
CA LEU A 132 -2.67 4.84 9.58
C LEU A 132 -2.09 5.76 8.51
N LEU A 133 -0.76 5.74 8.38
CA LEU A 133 -0.02 6.55 7.42
C LEU A 133 0.38 5.69 6.23
N VAL A 134 0.19 6.21 5.03
CA VAL A 134 0.53 5.52 3.79
C VAL A 134 1.30 6.48 2.90
N ARG A 135 2.54 6.17 2.59
CA ARG A 135 3.27 6.91 1.55
C ARG A 135 2.71 6.57 0.19
N TYR A 136 2.70 7.54 -0.69
CA TYR A 136 2.40 7.27 -2.08
C TYR A 136 3.48 7.82 -3.01
N GLY A 137 3.63 7.17 -4.15
CA GLY A 137 4.54 7.59 -5.22
C GLY A 137 3.89 7.38 -6.58
N LEU A 138 4.41 8.09 -7.58
CA LEU A 138 3.96 7.95 -8.95
C LEU A 138 4.92 7.10 -9.75
N SER A 139 4.40 6.28 -10.65
CA SER A 139 5.18 5.41 -11.51
C SER A 139 4.53 5.31 -12.88
N GLY A 140 5.35 5.29 -13.93
CA GLY A 140 4.87 5.06 -15.29
C GLY A 140 4.24 3.68 -15.44
N GLY A 141 3.22 3.60 -16.30
CA GLY A 141 2.54 2.35 -16.65
C GLY A 141 3.21 1.59 -17.79
N LEU A 142 2.62 0.47 -18.15
CA LEU A 142 3.02 -0.37 -19.29
C LEU A 142 2.30 0.04 -20.58
N SER A 143 1.59 1.17 -20.57
CA SER A 143 0.85 1.71 -21.69
C SER A 143 1.76 2.42 -22.69
N ASP A 144 1.35 2.47 -23.93
CA ASP A 144 1.99 3.29 -24.98
C ASP A 144 1.78 4.79 -24.75
N LYS A 145 0.81 5.17 -23.90
CA LYS A 145 0.56 6.55 -23.52
C LYS A 145 1.48 6.95 -22.36
N GLU A 146 2.38 7.90 -22.59
CA GLU A 146 3.36 8.34 -21.59
C GLU A 146 2.73 8.89 -20.29
N SER A 147 1.54 9.44 -20.35
CA SER A 147 0.82 9.98 -19.19
C SER A 147 0.11 8.93 -18.34
N GLU A 148 -0.04 7.69 -18.82
CA GLU A 148 -0.63 6.60 -18.07
C GLU A 148 0.37 5.97 -17.09
N GLY A 149 -0.08 5.78 -15.87
CA GLY A 149 0.75 5.23 -14.80
C GLY A 149 -0.06 4.77 -13.61
N TYR A 150 0.64 4.66 -12.50
CA TYR A 150 0.09 4.16 -11.25
C TYR A 150 0.49 5.03 -10.07
N VAL A 151 -0.43 5.16 -9.12
CA VAL A 151 -0.12 5.52 -7.75
C VAL A 151 0.30 4.23 -7.03
N ARG A 152 1.53 4.20 -6.54
CA ARG A 152 2.03 3.13 -5.66
C ARG A 152 1.80 3.55 -4.23
N LEU A 153 1.28 2.66 -3.43
CA LEU A 153 1.03 2.88 -2.02
C LEU A 153 2.01 2.05 -1.19
N ALA A 154 2.54 2.64 -0.14
CA ALA A 154 3.43 2.00 0.81
C ALA A 154 2.98 2.38 2.22
N PRO A 155 2.14 1.56 2.88
CA PRO A 155 1.77 1.78 4.26
C PRO A 155 3.01 1.87 5.16
N GLU A 156 3.01 2.82 6.09
CA GLU A 156 4.05 2.89 7.11
C GLU A 156 3.71 1.92 8.25
N PRO A 157 4.71 1.21 8.83
CA PRO A 157 4.46 0.37 9.98
C PRO A 157 3.83 1.18 11.13
N LEU A 158 2.79 0.63 11.72
CA LEU A 158 2.12 1.23 12.87
C LEU A 158 2.69 0.66 14.17
N SER A 159 3.41 1.48 14.94
CA SER A 159 4.05 1.05 16.19
C SER A 159 3.30 1.58 17.40
N LEU A 160 2.98 0.69 18.35
CA LEU A 160 2.30 1.02 19.60
C LEU A 160 3.07 0.47 20.80
N THR A 161 3.13 1.26 21.88
CA THR A 161 3.60 0.75 23.17
C THR A 161 2.40 0.19 23.95
N LEU A 162 2.36 -1.12 24.13
CA LEU A 162 1.28 -1.84 24.78
C LEU A 162 1.77 -2.62 26.01
N ASN A 163 0.87 -2.86 26.96
CA ASN A 163 1.14 -3.76 28.09
C ASN A 163 0.73 -5.18 27.71
N VAL A 164 1.71 -6.00 27.35
CA VAL A 164 1.51 -7.39 26.93
C VAL A 164 1.95 -8.32 28.07
N GLY A 165 0.98 -8.97 28.71
CA GLY A 165 1.27 -9.90 29.83
C GLY A 165 1.96 -9.23 31.04
N GLY A 166 1.69 -7.97 31.30
CA GLY A 166 2.28 -7.20 32.40
C GLY A 166 3.61 -6.51 32.07
N LYS A 167 4.07 -6.61 30.82
CA LYS A 167 5.29 -5.95 30.34
C LYS A 167 4.98 -4.91 29.27
N GLN A 168 5.63 -3.75 29.34
CA GLN A 168 5.58 -2.76 28.27
C GLN A 168 6.38 -3.27 27.08
N CYS A 169 5.73 -3.40 25.93
CA CYS A 169 6.31 -3.86 24.69
C CYS A 169 5.95 -2.90 23.57
N VAL A 170 6.86 -2.72 22.62
CA VAL A 170 6.54 -2.06 21.35
C VAL A 170 6.03 -3.13 20.39
N VAL A 171 4.81 -2.94 19.93
CA VAL A 171 4.14 -3.82 18.96
C VAL A 171 4.05 -3.08 17.63
N GLU A 172 4.53 -3.70 16.59
CA GLU A 172 4.54 -3.17 15.23
C GLU A 172 3.58 -3.98 14.35
N PHE A 173 2.79 -3.25 13.57
CA PHE A 173 1.82 -3.78 12.61
C PHE A 173 2.29 -3.37 11.22
N ASP A 174 2.67 -4.34 10.41
CA ASP A 174 3.08 -4.13 9.03
C ASP A 174 1.90 -4.38 8.10
N PHE A 175 1.67 -3.46 7.17
CA PHE A 175 0.63 -3.54 6.17
C PHE A 175 1.23 -3.56 4.78
N GLU A 176 0.62 -4.28 3.87
CA GLU A 176 0.94 -4.24 2.45
C GLU A 176 -0.22 -3.67 1.63
N CYS A 177 0.10 -3.08 0.49
CA CYS A 177 -0.90 -2.62 -0.47
C CYS A 177 -1.20 -3.73 -1.48
N LYS A 178 -2.48 -4.06 -1.67
CA LYS A 178 -2.91 -5.11 -2.59
C LYS A 178 -3.12 -4.64 -4.02
N ILE A 179 -3.25 -3.34 -4.24
CA ILE A 179 -3.57 -2.79 -5.55
C ILE A 179 -2.70 -1.60 -5.94
N PHE A 180 -2.54 -1.41 -7.24
CA PHE A 180 -2.03 -0.18 -7.82
C PHE A 180 -3.19 0.62 -8.39
N ILE A 181 -3.25 1.92 -8.05
CA ILE A 181 -4.30 2.80 -8.55
C ILE A 181 -3.84 3.36 -9.89
N GLY A 182 -4.52 2.97 -10.98
CA GLY A 182 -4.25 3.48 -12.31
C GLY A 182 -4.62 4.96 -12.42
N ILE A 183 -3.75 5.74 -13.06
CA ILE A 183 -3.97 7.17 -13.33
C ILE A 183 -3.57 7.52 -14.74
N ASP A 184 -4.25 8.52 -15.33
CA ASP A 184 -3.77 9.26 -16.48
C ASP A 184 -3.37 10.68 -16.04
N GLY A 185 -2.06 10.96 -16.07
CA GLY A 185 -1.54 12.24 -15.62
C GLY A 185 -2.05 13.45 -16.42
N GLU A 186 -2.56 13.28 -17.63
CA GLU A 186 -3.16 14.34 -18.45
C GLU A 186 -4.66 14.49 -18.22
N ASP A 187 -5.33 13.43 -17.73
CA ASP A 187 -6.76 13.47 -17.44
C ASP A 187 -7.01 13.72 -15.94
N PRO A 188 -7.40 14.95 -15.54
CA PRO A 188 -7.69 15.25 -14.14
C PRO A 188 -8.84 14.42 -13.55
N THR A 189 -9.66 13.77 -14.37
CA THR A 189 -10.75 12.91 -13.88
C THR A 189 -10.25 11.60 -13.30
N THR A 190 -9.06 11.16 -13.69
CA THR A 190 -8.41 9.95 -13.17
C THR A 190 -7.47 10.22 -12.00
N LEU A 191 -7.13 11.49 -11.73
CA LEU A 191 -6.19 11.88 -10.67
C LEU A 191 -6.86 11.82 -9.28
N LYS A 192 -7.07 10.63 -8.78
CA LYS A 192 -7.63 10.37 -7.44
C LYS A 192 -6.90 9.22 -6.78
N VAL A 193 -6.87 9.23 -5.45
CA VAL A 193 -6.31 8.14 -4.64
C VAL A 193 -7.48 7.37 -4.03
N SER A 194 -8.07 6.50 -4.84
CA SER A 194 -9.20 5.64 -4.48
C SER A 194 -9.42 4.59 -5.57
N PRO A 195 -9.78 3.33 -5.23
CA PRO A 195 -9.91 2.79 -3.87
C PRO A 195 -8.56 2.59 -3.17
N LEU A 196 -8.59 2.45 -1.85
CA LEU A 196 -7.46 2.00 -1.04
C LEU A 196 -7.74 0.57 -0.58
N GLU A 197 -6.76 -0.31 -0.78
CA GLU A 197 -6.88 -1.71 -0.38
C GLU A 197 -5.56 -2.18 0.23
N PHE A 198 -5.64 -2.57 1.50
CA PHE A 198 -4.49 -2.99 2.29
C PHE A 198 -4.77 -4.30 2.98
N SER A 199 -3.70 -5.07 3.25
CA SER A 199 -3.73 -6.22 4.13
C SER A 199 -2.74 -6.05 5.26
N LEU A 200 -3.06 -6.60 6.41
CA LEU A 200 -2.09 -6.79 7.46
C LEU A 200 -1.19 -7.97 7.06
N ASP A 201 0.11 -7.72 6.97
CA ASP A 201 1.13 -8.70 6.57
C ASP A 201 1.75 -9.37 7.79
N ASP A 202 2.10 -8.58 8.81
CA ASP A 202 2.77 -9.08 10.01
C ASP A 202 2.38 -8.27 11.25
N VAL A 203 2.42 -8.91 12.42
CA VAL A 203 2.35 -8.25 13.73
C VAL A 203 3.45 -8.82 14.60
N LYS A 204 4.34 -7.97 15.07
CA LYS A 204 5.50 -8.39 15.86
C LYS A 204 5.68 -7.57 17.13
N ILE A 205 6.11 -8.23 18.18
CA ILE A 205 6.64 -7.57 19.37
C ILE A 205 8.13 -7.34 19.08
N LEU A 206 8.60 -6.09 19.09
CA LEU A 206 10.00 -5.79 18.82
C LEU A 206 10.89 -6.48 19.86
N GLY A 207 11.81 -7.33 19.38
CA GLY A 207 12.63 -8.22 20.20
C GLY A 207 11.94 -9.52 20.66
N GLY A 208 10.77 -9.85 20.08
CA GLY A 208 9.97 -11.02 20.43
C GLY A 208 9.47 -11.81 19.22
N SER A 209 8.27 -12.39 19.34
CA SER A 209 7.65 -13.25 18.34
C SER A 209 6.85 -12.48 17.29
N ASN A 210 6.73 -13.06 16.10
CA ASN A 210 5.89 -12.58 15.02
C ASN A 210 4.55 -13.33 14.96
N GLN A 211 3.56 -12.68 14.34
CA GLN A 211 2.24 -13.23 14.04
C GLN A 211 2.02 -13.10 12.53
N ASP A 212 2.35 -14.15 11.78
CA ASP A 212 2.19 -14.14 10.32
C ASP A 212 0.71 -14.14 9.92
N PHE A 213 0.38 -13.37 8.89
CA PHE A 213 -0.96 -13.29 8.27
C PHE A 213 -0.89 -13.77 6.83
N GLY A 214 -1.88 -14.50 6.40
CA GLY A 214 -1.96 -14.95 5.02
C GLY A 214 -2.42 -13.84 4.07
N ASP A 215 -2.07 -14.00 2.80
CA ASP A 215 -2.44 -13.10 1.70
C ASP A 215 -3.91 -13.23 1.23
N GLY A 216 -4.78 -13.80 2.03
CA GLY A 216 -6.18 -14.09 1.68
C GLY A 216 -6.39 -15.39 0.89
N TRP A 217 -5.33 -16.00 0.40
CA TRP A 217 -5.34 -17.31 -0.27
C TRP A 217 -4.94 -18.45 0.68
N SER A 218 -4.35 -18.11 1.82
CA SER A 218 -3.96 -19.06 2.85
C SER A 218 -5.12 -19.32 3.82
N ASN A 219 -5.13 -20.49 4.45
CA ASN A 219 -6.08 -20.83 5.52
C ASN A 219 -5.75 -20.13 6.87
N GLY A 220 -4.92 -19.11 6.85
CA GLY A 220 -4.51 -18.34 8.01
C GLY A 220 -5.48 -17.21 8.37
N PRO A 221 -5.28 -16.55 9.53
CA PRO A 221 -6.02 -15.34 9.85
C PRO A 221 -5.73 -14.24 8.83
N THR A 222 -6.73 -13.47 8.44
CA THR A 222 -6.59 -12.34 7.51
C THR A 222 -7.22 -11.09 8.10
N PHE A 223 -6.68 -9.94 7.70
CA PHE A 223 -7.22 -8.64 8.07
C PHE A 223 -7.03 -7.69 6.89
N ASP A 224 -8.10 -7.50 6.14
CA ASP A 224 -8.10 -6.74 4.90
C ASP A 224 -8.93 -5.47 5.04
N ILE A 225 -8.40 -4.35 4.54
CA ILE A 225 -8.99 -3.02 4.63
C ILE A 225 -9.36 -2.56 3.23
N TYR A 226 -10.63 -2.16 3.06
CA TYR A 226 -11.14 -1.61 1.81
C TYR A 226 -11.78 -0.26 2.05
N ILE A 227 -11.27 0.77 1.38
CA ILE A 227 -11.76 2.13 1.49
C ILE A 227 -12.02 2.69 0.10
N ASN A 228 -13.24 3.18 -0.13
CA ASN A 228 -13.57 3.99 -1.29
C ASN A 228 -13.81 5.43 -0.84
N GLY A 229 -13.24 6.40 -1.54
CA GLY A 229 -13.34 7.79 -1.16
C GLY A 229 -13.67 8.72 -2.33
N GLU A 230 -14.44 9.76 -2.03
CA GLU A 230 -14.73 10.85 -2.95
C GLU A 230 -14.14 12.14 -2.40
N ARG A 231 -13.40 12.88 -3.24
CA ARG A 231 -12.80 14.14 -2.83
C ARG A 231 -13.89 15.17 -2.52
N VAL A 232 -13.73 15.84 -1.39
CA VAL A 232 -14.64 16.89 -0.93
C VAL A 232 -13.92 18.24 -0.79
N ASP A 233 -14.68 19.32 -0.89
CA ASP A 233 -14.22 20.67 -0.60
C ASP A 233 -14.24 20.96 0.93
N GLN A 234 -13.87 22.19 1.31
CA GLN A 234 -13.88 22.61 2.71
C GLN A 234 -15.27 22.61 3.36
N ALA A 235 -16.33 22.63 2.57
CA ALA A 235 -17.71 22.55 3.04
C ALA A 235 -18.22 21.10 3.09
N GLY A 236 -17.36 20.10 2.79
CA GLY A 236 -17.73 18.68 2.73
C GLY A 236 -18.55 18.31 1.50
N GLN A 237 -18.58 19.15 0.45
CA GLN A 237 -19.30 18.85 -0.76
C GLN A 237 -18.39 18.15 -1.78
N PRO A 238 -18.92 17.14 -2.52
CA PRO A 238 -18.15 16.48 -3.57
C PRO A 238 -17.60 17.50 -4.56
N VAL A 239 -16.28 17.46 -4.79
CA VAL A 239 -15.63 18.32 -5.80
C VAL A 239 -16.09 17.86 -7.17
N ARG A 240 -17.16 18.49 -7.70
CA ARG A 240 -17.64 18.26 -9.08
C ARG A 240 -16.62 18.84 -10.03
N ARG A 241 -16.07 18.00 -10.87
CA ARG A 241 -15.15 18.41 -11.92
C ARG A 241 -15.94 19.07 -13.04
N ARG A 242 -15.47 20.23 -13.47
CA ARG A 242 -16.00 20.93 -14.64
C ARG A 242 -15.33 20.41 -15.90
#